data_d88399cdd1a84d494f2b3764718727dc
#
_entry.id   d88399cdd1a84d494f2b3764718727dc
#
_cell.length_a   1.000
_cell.length_b   1.000
_cell.length_c   1.000
_cell.angle_alpha   90.00
_cell.angle_beta   90.00
_cell.angle_gamma   90.00
#
_symmetry.space_group_name_H-M   'P 1'
#
loop_
_entity.id
_entity.type
_entity.pdbx_description
1 polymer ?
#
loop_
_entity_poly.entity_id
_entity_poly.type
_entity_poly.pdbx_seq_one_letter_code
_entity_poly.pdbx_strand_id
1 'polypeptide(L)'
;MFRLVSVCLLVVLSTSSFKPSEEPGIQFSSARWAEVLKQAKAQKKVIFLDAYASWCGPCKMLQKQVFTQRSVGDYFNKRFINVKMDMEKGEGPALSQVYPLEAYPTLLFIDGSGRVVKKAIGYMSAEDLLDVAKSVKPAGGV
;
A
#
# COMPACT_ATOMS: atom_id res chain seq x y z
N MET A 1 -35.73 -14.73 -58.44
CA MET A 1 -34.31 -14.57 -58.08
C MET A 1 -34.20 -13.50 -56.97
N PHE A 2 -34.25 -13.91 -55.71
CA PHE A 2 -34.04 -13.00 -54.58
C PHE A 2 -32.64 -13.24 -54.03
N ARG A 3 -31.78 -12.22 -54.20
CA ARG A 3 -30.40 -12.24 -53.60
C ARG A 3 -30.52 -11.75 -52.15
N LEU A 4 -30.35 -12.65 -51.20
CA LEU A 4 -30.16 -12.34 -49.79
C LEU A 4 -28.73 -11.76 -49.61
N VAL A 5 -28.65 -10.45 -49.37
CA VAL A 5 -27.40 -9.80 -48.95
C VAL A 5 -27.27 -9.98 -47.43
N SER A 6 -26.39 -10.88 -47.03
CA SER A 6 -26.04 -11.11 -45.63
C SER A 6 -25.10 -9.99 -45.16
N VAL A 7 -25.62 -9.06 -44.39
CA VAL A 7 -24.80 -8.01 -43.74
C VAL A 7 -24.21 -8.60 -42.47
N CYS A 8 -22.94 -9.01 -42.55
CA CYS A 8 -22.15 -9.35 -41.37
C CYS A 8 -21.82 -8.07 -40.58
N LEU A 9 -22.54 -7.87 -39.49
CA LEU A 9 -22.26 -6.81 -38.52
C LEU A 9 -21.03 -7.21 -37.70
N LEU A 10 -19.85 -6.71 -38.05
CA LEU A 10 -18.63 -6.85 -37.26
C LEU A 10 -18.75 -5.96 -36.02
N VAL A 11 -19.12 -6.57 -34.88
CA VAL A 11 -19.03 -5.91 -33.57
C VAL A 11 -17.57 -5.88 -33.17
N VAL A 12 -16.93 -4.73 -33.35
CA VAL A 12 -15.58 -4.45 -32.83
C VAL A 12 -15.72 -4.23 -31.32
N LEU A 13 -15.45 -5.26 -30.54
CA LEU A 13 -15.27 -5.14 -29.08
C LEU A 13 -13.99 -4.36 -28.84
N SER A 14 -14.13 -3.05 -28.62
CA SER A 14 -13.04 -2.22 -28.12
C SER A 14 -12.72 -2.63 -26.68
N THR A 15 -11.72 -3.49 -26.48
CA THR A 15 -11.16 -3.77 -25.16
C THR A 15 -10.39 -2.53 -24.72
N SER A 16 -11.02 -1.68 -23.93
CA SER A 16 -10.34 -0.59 -23.22
C SER A 16 -9.33 -1.21 -22.26
N SER A 17 -8.09 -1.28 -22.70
CA SER A 17 -6.96 -1.64 -21.86
C SER A 17 -6.81 -0.55 -20.79
N PHE A 18 -7.32 -0.81 -19.59
CA PHE A 18 -7.08 0.03 -18.43
C PHE A 18 -5.59 -0.09 -18.10
N LYS A 19 -4.79 0.86 -18.59
CA LYS A 19 -3.37 0.96 -18.25
C LYS A 19 -3.32 1.53 -16.83
N PRO A 20 -2.81 0.79 -15.81
CA PRO A 20 -2.63 1.38 -14.47
C PRO A 20 -1.75 2.62 -14.63
N SER A 21 -2.10 3.71 -13.96
CA SER A 21 -1.26 4.90 -13.96
C SER A 21 0.07 4.53 -13.30
N GLU A 22 1.14 4.50 -14.07
CA GLU A 22 2.49 4.22 -13.57
C GLU A 22 3.07 5.47 -12.88
N GLU A 23 2.35 6.00 -11.88
CA GLU A 23 2.91 7.02 -11.01
C GLU A 23 4.04 6.37 -10.20
N PRO A 24 5.26 6.96 -10.25
CA PRO A 24 6.37 6.43 -9.47
C PRO A 24 6.07 6.53 -7.98
N GLY A 25 6.56 5.56 -7.20
CA GLY A 25 6.42 5.55 -5.75
C GLY A 25 5.33 4.62 -5.22
N ILE A 26 5.19 4.65 -3.91
CA ILE A 26 4.24 3.79 -3.21
C ILE A 26 2.80 4.24 -3.48
N GLN A 27 1.96 3.30 -3.92
CA GLN A 27 0.52 3.48 -4.06
C GLN A 27 -0.17 3.13 -2.74
N PHE A 28 -0.76 4.12 -2.09
CA PHE A 28 -1.43 3.94 -0.81
C PHE A 28 -2.94 3.70 -0.99
N SER A 29 -3.45 2.70 -0.29
CA SER A 29 -4.88 2.40 -0.23
C SER A 29 -5.62 3.49 0.57
N SER A 30 -6.79 3.88 0.09
CA SER A 30 -7.74 4.73 0.81
C SER A 30 -8.84 3.94 1.54
N ALA A 31 -8.77 2.62 1.54
CA ALA A 31 -9.74 1.77 2.21
C ALA A 31 -9.69 1.96 3.73
N ARG A 32 -10.82 1.69 4.39
CA ARG A 32 -10.90 1.69 5.87
C ARG A 32 -10.05 0.56 6.44
N TRP A 33 -9.53 0.75 7.65
CA TRP A 33 -8.62 -0.20 8.28
C TRP A 33 -9.16 -1.64 8.33
N ALA A 34 -10.42 -1.81 8.70
CA ALA A 34 -11.06 -3.13 8.75
C ALA A 34 -11.06 -3.83 7.37
N GLU A 35 -11.23 -3.07 6.28
CA GLU A 35 -11.20 -3.60 4.92
C GLU A 35 -9.76 -3.95 4.50
N VAL A 36 -8.79 -3.14 4.89
CA VAL A 36 -7.36 -3.42 4.67
C VAL A 36 -6.94 -4.74 5.32
N LEU A 37 -7.34 -4.98 6.58
CA LEU A 37 -7.08 -6.25 7.29
C LEU A 37 -7.72 -7.44 6.55
N LYS A 38 -8.96 -7.28 6.11
CA LYS A 38 -9.68 -8.32 5.36
C LYS A 38 -8.97 -8.65 4.04
N GLN A 39 -8.53 -7.63 3.30
CA GLN A 39 -7.76 -7.81 2.08
C GLN A 39 -6.42 -8.49 2.33
N ALA A 40 -5.69 -8.08 3.37
CA ALA A 40 -4.41 -8.67 3.74
C ALA A 40 -4.54 -10.16 4.07
N LYS A 41 -5.58 -10.53 4.82
CA LYS A 41 -5.90 -11.92 5.13
C LYS A 41 -6.24 -12.73 3.89
N ALA A 42 -7.11 -12.21 3.02
CA ALA A 42 -7.55 -12.89 1.80
C ALA A 42 -6.41 -13.06 0.78
N GLN A 43 -5.56 -12.04 0.62
CA GLN A 43 -4.44 -12.04 -0.33
C GLN A 43 -3.16 -12.65 0.24
N LYS A 44 -3.14 -13.00 1.52
CA LYS A 44 -1.93 -13.46 2.25
C LYS A 44 -0.77 -12.47 2.07
N LYS A 45 -1.07 -11.19 2.22
CA LYS A 45 -0.11 -10.09 2.13
C LYS A 45 0.09 -9.44 3.49
N VAL A 46 1.28 -8.90 3.70
CA VAL A 46 1.59 -8.02 4.83
C VAL A 46 1.13 -6.61 4.48
N ILE A 47 0.63 -5.89 5.46
CA ILE A 47 0.28 -4.47 5.38
C ILE A 47 1.53 -3.67 5.75
N PHE A 48 1.88 -2.69 4.93
CA PHE A 48 2.80 -1.63 5.30
C PHE A 48 1.98 -0.42 5.75
N LEU A 49 2.15 0.00 7.00
CA LEU A 49 1.49 1.16 7.57
C LEU A 49 2.50 2.25 7.90
N ASP A 50 2.43 3.39 7.19
CA ASP A 50 3.06 4.64 7.59
C ASP A 50 2.16 5.34 8.62
N ALA A 51 2.51 5.19 9.89
CA ALA A 51 1.83 5.87 10.99
C ALA A 51 2.49 7.24 11.22
N TYR A 52 1.80 8.30 10.79
CA TYR A 52 2.31 9.66 10.80
C TYR A 52 1.40 10.63 11.57
N ALA A 53 1.90 11.84 11.80
CA ALA A 53 1.10 13.00 12.18
C ALA A 53 1.30 14.13 11.17
N SER A 54 0.27 14.91 10.90
CA SER A 54 0.31 15.98 9.88
C SER A 54 1.31 17.10 10.15
N TRP A 55 1.69 17.31 11.42
CA TRP A 55 2.69 18.29 11.84
C TRP A 55 4.14 17.77 11.82
N CYS A 56 4.33 16.47 11.60
CA CYS A 56 5.63 15.81 11.72
C CYS A 56 6.52 16.09 10.49
N GLY A 57 7.63 16.80 10.70
CA GLY A 57 8.60 17.13 9.65
C GLY A 57 9.26 15.90 9.01
N PRO A 58 9.85 14.98 9.78
CA PRO A 58 10.43 13.73 9.24
C PRO A 58 9.43 12.86 8.47
N CYS A 59 8.16 12.84 8.87
CA CYS A 59 7.11 12.14 8.12
C CYS A 59 6.93 12.74 6.72
N LYS A 60 6.89 14.07 6.63
CA LYS A 60 6.78 14.77 5.35
C LYS A 60 7.99 14.52 4.45
N MET A 61 9.18 14.40 5.04
CA MET A 61 10.40 14.06 4.29
C MET A 61 10.31 12.65 3.70
N LEU A 62 9.89 11.64 4.47
CA LEU A 62 9.66 10.29 3.96
C LEU A 62 8.68 10.30 2.80
N GLN A 63 7.53 10.95 2.97
CA GLN A 63 6.46 10.99 1.97
C GLN A 63 6.89 11.68 0.67
N LYS A 64 7.70 12.72 0.75
CA LYS A 64 8.12 13.50 -0.42
C LYS A 64 9.39 12.99 -1.10
N GLN A 65 10.33 12.44 -0.34
CA GLN A 65 11.67 12.13 -0.83
C GLN A 65 11.96 10.64 -0.95
N VAL A 66 11.25 9.79 -0.20
CA VAL A 66 11.51 8.35 -0.15
C VAL A 66 10.38 7.56 -0.80
N PHE A 67 9.14 7.76 -0.36
CA PHE A 67 8.00 6.99 -0.88
C PHE A 67 7.68 7.28 -2.35
N THR A 68 8.15 8.38 -2.89
CA THR A 68 7.99 8.76 -4.29
C THR A 68 9.01 8.13 -5.23
N GLN A 69 10.04 7.46 -4.69
CA GLN A 69 11.06 6.84 -5.51
C GLN A 69 10.52 5.58 -6.20
N ARG A 70 10.83 5.43 -7.49
CA ARG A 70 10.38 4.28 -8.30
C ARG A 70 10.83 2.94 -7.69
N SER A 71 12.08 2.82 -7.27
CA SER A 71 12.61 1.60 -6.66
C SER A 71 11.85 1.17 -5.42
N VAL A 72 11.44 2.14 -4.59
CA VAL A 72 10.64 1.91 -3.39
C VAL A 72 9.22 1.51 -3.78
N GLY A 73 8.58 2.26 -4.68
CA GLY A 73 7.24 1.97 -5.16
C GLY A 73 7.12 0.60 -5.79
N ASP A 74 8.04 0.24 -6.70
CA ASP A 74 8.04 -1.04 -7.39
C ASP A 74 8.10 -2.22 -6.41
N TYR A 75 8.92 -2.10 -5.36
CA TYR A 75 9.03 -3.14 -4.34
C TYR A 75 7.78 -3.21 -3.44
N PHE A 76 7.36 -2.06 -2.89
CA PHE A 76 6.27 -1.99 -1.93
C PHE A 76 4.92 -2.34 -2.54
N ASN A 77 4.62 -1.83 -3.74
CA ASN A 77 3.34 -2.10 -4.42
C ASN A 77 3.15 -3.59 -4.76
N LYS A 78 4.25 -4.29 -5.01
CA LYS A 78 4.24 -5.72 -5.30
C LYS A 78 4.04 -6.57 -4.06
N ARG A 79 4.67 -6.18 -2.94
CA ARG A 79 4.84 -7.01 -1.74
C ARG A 79 3.80 -6.74 -0.67
N PHE A 80 3.33 -5.52 -0.54
CA PHE A 80 2.51 -5.07 0.58
C PHE A 80 1.19 -4.48 0.14
N ILE A 81 0.24 -4.43 1.08
CA ILE A 81 -0.88 -3.51 1.01
C ILE A 81 -0.43 -2.27 1.77
N ASN A 82 -0.26 -1.16 1.04
CA ASN A 82 0.33 0.04 1.59
C ASN A 82 -0.77 0.97 2.12
N VAL A 83 -0.62 1.43 3.34
CA VAL A 83 -1.52 2.37 4.01
C VAL A 83 -0.70 3.48 4.66
N LYS A 84 -1.16 4.72 4.57
CA LYS A 84 -0.67 5.81 5.39
C LYS A 84 -1.83 6.35 6.22
N MET A 85 -1.59 6.61 7.50
CA MET A 85 -2.64 7.07 8.41
C MET A 85 -2.13 8.17 9.32
N ASP A 86 -2.85 9.28 9.34
CA ASP A 86 -2.67 10.30 10.37
C ASP A 86 -3.24 9.74 11.69
N MET A 87 -2.34 9.42 12.61
CA MET A 87 -2.70 8.75 13.85
C MET A 87 -3.46 9.65 14.84
N GLU A 88 -3.59 10.94 14.51
CA GLU A 88 -4.33 11.92 15.31
C GLU A 88 -5.69 12.29 14.70
N LYS A 89 -6.03 11.72 13.51
CA LYS A 89 -7.26 12.04 12.77
C LYS A 89 -7.96 10.78 12.25
N GLY A 90 -9.27 10.93 11.98
CA GLY A 90 -10.06 9.84 11.39
C GLY A 90 -10.03 8.56 12.22
N GLU A 91 -9.61 7.45 11.62
CA GLU A 91 -9.45 6.16 12.30
C GLU A 91 -8.16 6.09 13.15
N GLY A 92 -7.24 7.05 13.00
CA GLY A 92 -5.94 7.08 13.66
C GLY A 92 -5.98 6.96 15.17
N PRO A 93 -6.80 7.76 15.91
CA PRO A 93 -6.87 7.66 17.37
C PRO A 93 -7.29 6.28 17.86
N ALA A 94 -8.25 5.63 17.21
CA ALA A 94 -8.65 4.26 17.55
C ALA A 94 -7.53 3.26 17.24
N LEU A 95 -6.85 3.44 16.11
CA LEU A 95 -5.75 2.57 15.70
C LEU A 95 -4.53 2.72 16.61
N SER A 96 -4.29 3.91 17.17
CA SER A 96 -3.23 4.16 18.16
C SER A 96 -3.43 3.41 19.47
N GLN A 97 -4.67 3.02 19.83
CA GLN A 97 -4.94 2.17 20.97
C GLN A 97 -4.54 0.71 20.70
N VAL A 98 -4.65 0.26 19.45
CA VAL A 98 -4.26 -1.08 19.02
C VAL A 98 -2.75 -1.18 18.79
N TYR A 99 -2.17 -0.15 18.21
CA TYR A 99 -0.74 -0.04 17.90
C TYR A 99 -0.15 1.19 18.60
N PRO A 100 0.22 1.10 19.88
CA PRO A 100 0.80 2.21 20.62
C PRO A 100 2.11 2.66 19.96
N LEU A 101 2.26 3.98 19.82
CA LEU A 101 3.40 4.59 19.15
C LEU A 101 4.24 5.41 20.14
N GLU A 102 5.55 5.33 20.00
CA GLU A 102 6.52 6.07 20.81
C GLU A 102 6.93 7.38 20.14
N ALA A 103 6.89 7.43 18.80
CA ALA A 103 7.32 8.57 18.00
C ALA A 103 6.73 8.52 16.59
N TYR A 104 6.85 9.63 15.85
CA TYR A 104 6.51 9.74 14.44
C TYR A 104 7.75 10.05 13.59
N PRO A 105 7.88 9.48 12.39
CA PRO A 105 7.05 8.41 11.85
C PRO A 105 7.35 7.06 12.51
N THR A 106 6.34 6.20 12.59
CA THR A 106 6.53 4.79 12.89
C THR A 106 6.03 3.97 11.70
N LEU A 107 6.90 3.12 11.17
CA LEU A 107 6.60 2.26 10.04
C LEU A 107 6.33 0.85 10.56
N LEU A 108 5.11 0.38 10.37
CA LEU A 108 4.68 -0.93 10.85
C LEU A 108 4.43 -1.87 9.66
N PHE A 109 4.90 -3.11 9.82
CA PHE A 109 4.54 -4.20 8.93
C PHE A 109 3.64 -5.15 9.73
N ILE A 110 2.42 -5.38 9.23
CA ILE A 110 1.34 -6.02 9.98
C ILE A 110 0.79 -7.17 9.14
N ASP A 111 0.66 -8.36 9.73
CA ASP A 111 0.09 -9.49 9.03
C ASP A 111 -1.45 -9.41 8.97
N GLY A 112 -2.06 -10.31 8.20
CA GLY A 112 -3.51 -10.33 8.00
C GLY A 112 -4.32 -10.65 9.28
N SER A 113 -3.67 -11.05 10.38
CA SER A 113 -4.29 -11.21 11.70
C SER A 113 -4.24 -9.94 12.55
N GLY A 114 -3.59 -8.88 12.04
CA GLY A 114 -3.40 -7.63 12.77
C GLY A 114 -2.18 -7.60 13.68
N ARG A 115 -1.29 -8.59 13.59
CA ARG A 115 -0.08 -8.66 14.40
C ARG A 115 1.08 -7.93 13.72
N VAL A 116 1.80 -7.10 14.48
CA VAL A 116 3.02 -6.43 14.00
C VAL A 116 4.14 -7.47 13.84
N VAL A 117 4.64 -7.62 12.63
CA VAL A 117 5.74 -8.55 12.30
C VAL A 117 7.09 -7.83 12.15
N LYS A 118 7.07 -6.52 11.91
CA LYS A 118 8.25 -5.66 11.88
C LYS A 118 7.87 -4.22 12.20
N LYS A 119 8.76 -3.49 12.89
CA LYS A 119 8.61 -2.07 13.21
C LYS A 119 9.92 -1.34 12.95
N ALA A 120 9.83 -0.14 12.39
CA ALA A 120 10.94 0.80 12.28
C ALA A 120 10.45 2.19 12.67
N ILE A 121 11.30 2.98 13.34
CA ILE A 121 10.94 4.30 13.89
C ILE A 121 11.88 5.34 13.30
N GLY A 122 11.30 6.48 12.91
CA GLY A 122 12.03 7.63 12.42
C GLY A 122 12.22 7.67 10.91
N TYR A 123 12.81 8.76 10.46
CA TYR A 123 13.21 8.92 9.05
C TYR A 123 14.30 7.91 8.69
N MET A 124 14.24 7.41 7.47
CA MET A 124 15.29 6.57 6.89
C MET A 124 15.41 6.82 5.40
N SER A 125 16.57 6.48 4.84
CA SER A 125 16.80 6.54 3.40
C SER A 125 15.97 5.50 2.64
N ALA A 126 15.90 5.64 1.32
CA ALA A 126 15.24 4.64 0.47
C ALA A 126 15.93 3.26 0.56
N GLU A 127 17.26 3.25 0.67
CA GLU A 127 18.04 2.02 0.81
C GLU A 127 17.73 1.32 2.13
N ASP A 128 17.78 2.05 3.25
CA ASP A 128 17.45 1.49 4.57
C ASP A 128 16.02 0.98 4.63
N LEU A 129 15.07 1.72 4.04
CA LEU A 129 13.67 1.31 3.99
C LEU A 129 13.47 0.03 3.18
N LEU A 130 14.15 -0.09 2.05
CA LEU A 130 14.13 -1.32 1.24
C LEU A 130 14.75 -2.50 1.99
N ASP A 131 15.82 -2.29 2.74
CA ASP A 131 16.46 -3.35 3.54
C ASP A 131 15.54 -3.82 4.68
N VAL A 132 14.88 -2.88 5.37
CA VAL A 132 13.83 -3.23 6.35
C VAL A 132 12.72 -4.04 5.68
N ALA A 133 12.20 -3.58 4.54
CA ALA A 133 11.12 -4.26 3.82
C ALA A 133 11.51 -5.66 3.33
N LYS A 134 12.72 -5.85 2.84
CA LYS A 134 13.26 -7.16 2.41
C LYS A 134 13.41 -8.14 3.58
N SER A 135 13.62 -7.65 4.79
CA SER A 135 13.70 -8.49 6.00
C SER A 135 12.34 -9.00 6.47
N VAL A 136 11.24 -8.46 5.94
CA VAL A 136 9.87 -8.89 6.27
C VAL A 136 9.55 -10.20 5.57
N LYS A 137 9.24 -11.25 6.36
CA LYS A 137 8.84 -12.55 5.81
C LYS A 137 7.45 -12.43 5.15
N PRO A 138 7.19 -13.17 4.06
CA PRO A 138 5.86 -13.26 3.47
C PRO A 138 4.83 -13.71 4.51
N ALA A 139 3.60 -13.21 4.42
CA ALA A 139 2.51 -13.66 5.26
C ALA A 139 2.21 -15.13 4.93
N GLY A 140 2.36 -16.03 5.91
CA GLY A 140 2.13 -17.47 5.73
C GLY A 140 3.38 -18.31 5.47
N GLY A 141 4.58 -17.75 5.60
CA GLY A 141 5.82 -18.55 5.67
C GLY A 141 5.94 -19.22 7.04
N VAL A 142 5.63 -20.50 7.13
CA VAL A 142 6.10 -21.42 8.17
C VAL A 142 7.48 -21.88 7.76
#